data_84249bd4e85298ac2c7102008806fcc5
#
_entry.id   84249bd4e85298ac2c7102008806fcc5
#
_cell.length_a   1.000
_cell.length_b   1.000
_cell.length_c   1.000
_cell.angle_alpha   90.00
_cell.angle_beta   90.00
_cell.angle_gamma   90.00
#
_symmetry.space_group_name_H-M   'P 1'
#
loop_
_entity.id
_entity.type
_entity.pdbx_description
1 polymer ?
#
loop_
_entity_poly.entity_id
_entity_poly.type
_entity_poly.pdbx_seq_one_letter_code
_entity_poly.pdbx_strand_id
1 'polypeptide(L)'
;MRWALARSPGGTGDMARSLKKDETAIDQWVAGDGAPTFRQAQKLAKLLRVPFGYLFLEEPPDEEVPIPDFRRHPTSTNPSLDLRDVISDVLRKQDWYREHRVERDEEPIEFVGRFTSGSDIRVVADDIRSTLDFETAVRPESPADAFLRAFVAQVEAAGVLVMRNGVVRQATNRALRVEEFRGFSIADPMAPVVFVNNADSNAAQVFTLAHELAHIWIGQGGISDADVTIGGEGSGDIEEFCNEVAGELLLPWAAMSERWRQRTGGFEDWTSVIARELHVSTVMVARQLWQHEAIDRQQFFDFYEHEKQNWTSKQSTSTGGNYYLSAPIRNSRRLTQSVLESVEASETSIREASRLLGVKPANLTKLEESMGVG
;
A
#
# COMPACT_ATOMS: atom_id res chain seq x y z
N MET A 1 -4.62 27.56 -13.88
CA MET A 1 -5.92 26.84 -14.06
C MET A 1 -5.82 25.73 -15.11
N ARG A 2 -5.31 25.97 -16.32
CA ARG A 2 -5.20 24.99 -17.43
C ARG A 2 -4.54 23.68 -17.01
N TRP A 3 -3.38 23.75 -16.37
CA TRP A 3 -2.65 22.57 -15.90
C TRP A 3 -3.44 21.76 -14.83
N ALA A 4 -4.19 22.45 -13.96
CA ALA A 4 -4.99 21.78 -12.92
C ALA A 4 -6.18 20.99 -13.53
N LEU A 5 -6.79 21.51 -14.58
CA LEU A 5 -7.83 20.81 -15.34
C LEU A 5 -7.29 19.60 -16.11
N ALA A 6 -6.10 19.72 -16.71
CA ALA A 6 -5.46 18.62 -17.43
C ALA A 6 -5.16 17.40 -16.51
N ARG A 7 -5.00 17.63 -15.20
CA ARG A 7 -4.77 16.58 -14.19
C ARG A 7 -6.05 15.99 -13.60
N SER A 8 -7.22 16.55 -13.95
CA SER A 8 -8.50 16.07 -13.40
C SER A 8 -9.04 14.90 -14.23
N PRO A 9 -9.37 13.75 -13.61
CA PRO A 9 -9.88 12.57 -14.33
C PRO A 9 -11.18 12.81 -15.09
N GLY A 10 -11.98 13.79 -14.68
CA GLY A 10 -13.32 14.07 -15.22
C GLY A 10 -13.37 15.15 -16.31
N GLY A 11 -12.24 15.78 -16.64
CA GLY A 11 -12.19 16.83 -17.69
C GLY A 11 -13.09 18.04 -17.43
N THR A 12 -13.28 18.88 -18.46
CA THR A 12 -14.12 20.12 -18.41
C THR A 12 -15.60 19.83 -18.22
N GLY A 13 -16.10 18.72 -18.76
CA GLY A 13 -17.52 18.34 -18.65
C GLY A 13 -17.98 18.03 -17.23
N ASP A 14 -17.18 17.34 -16.43
CA ASP A 14 -17.50 17.07 -15.02
C ASP A 14 -17.45 18.34 -14.18
N MET A 15 -16.54 19.25 -14.49
CA MET A 15 -16.45 20.56 -13.86
C MET A 15 -17.70 21.41 -14.16
N ALA A 16 -18.09 21.45 -15.43
CA ALA A 16 -19.27 22.16 -15.89
C ALA A 16 -20.52 21.69 -15.13
N ARG A 17 -20.75 20.38 -15.09
CA ARG A 17 -21.87 19.76 -14.32
C ARG A 17 -21.83 20.12 -12.85
N SER A 18 -20.67 20.01 -12.20
CA SER A 18 -20.49 20.31 -10.77
C SER A 18 -20.70 21.79 -10.42
N LEU A 19 -20.33 22.68 -11.34
CA LEU A 19 -20.47 24.13 -11.18
C LEU A 19 -21.83 24.64 -11.68
N LYS A 20 -22.66 23.78 -12.29
CA LYS A 20 -23.94 24.14 -12.95
C LYS A 20 -23.71 25.21 -14.02
N LYS A 21 -22.74 24.98 -14.90
CA LYS A 21 -22.32 25.84 -16.00
C LYS A 21 -22.25 25.03 -17.28
N ASP A 22 -22.27 25.71 -18.42
CA ASP A 22 -22.00 25.14 -19.72
C ASP A 22 -20.48 24.84 -19.85
N GLU A 23 -20.13 23.81 -20.58
CA GLU A 23 -18.75 23.41 -20.80
C GLU A 23 -17.94 24.52 -21.47
N THR A 24 -18.57 25.24 -22.41
CA THR A 24 -18.02 26.43 -23.07
C THR A 24 -17.56 27.53 -22.10
N ALA A 25 -18.24 27.69 -20.96
CA ALA A 25 -17.83 28.65 -19.94
C ALA A 25 -16.54 28.22 -19.23
N ILE A 26 -16.36 26.92 -19.01
CA ILE A 26 -15.10 26.40 -18.43
C ILE A 26 -13.98 26.56 -19.43
N ASP A 27 -14.20 26.27 -20.71
CA ASP A 27 -13.22 26.42 -21.77
C ASP A 27 -12.77 27.89 -21.94
N GLN A 28 -13.70 28.85 -21.85
CA GLN A 28 -13.38 30.28 -21.83
C GLN A 28 -12.50 30.67 -20.63
N TRP A 29 -12.76 30.13 -19.43
CA TRP A 29 -11.89 30.37 -18.28
C TRP A 29 -10.48 29.77 -18.45
N VAL A 30 -10.38 28.62 -19.11
CA VAL A 30 -9.11 27.98 -19.44
C VAL A 30 -8.35 28.77 -20.52
N ALA A 31 -9.04 29.31 -21.52
CA ALA A 31 -8.47 30.13 -22.57
C ALA A 31 -8.03 31.52 -22.06
N GLY A 32 -8.63 31.99 -20.96
CA GLY A 32 -8.41 33.36 -20.43
C GLY A 32 -9.40 34.39 -20.96
N ASP A 33 -10.41 33.95 -21.75
CA ASP A 33 -11.46 34.84 -22.33
C ASP A 33 -12.58 35.15 -21.33
N GLY A 34 -12.47 34.63 -20.11
CA GLY A 34 -13.39 34.87 -18.99
C GLY A 34 -12.76 34.49 -17.68
N ALA A 35 -13.42 34.85 -16.58
CA ALA A 35 -12.96 34.48 -15.24
C ALA A 35 -14.10 33.95 -14.37
N PRO A 36 -13.88 32.91 -13.54
CA PRO A 36 -14.85 32.49 -12.56
C PRO A 36 -14.99 33.54 -11.47
N THR A 37 -16.19 33.66 -10.88
CA THR A 37 -16.34 34.43 -9.65
C THR A 37 -15.52 33.78 -8.53
N PHE A 38 -15.22 34.55 -7.47
CA PHE A 38 -14.47 34.04 -6.32
C PHE A 38 -15.06 32.73 -5.74
N ARG A 39 -16.37 32.66 -5.57
CA ARG A 39 -17.06 31.43 -5.09
C ARG A 39 -16.94 30.27 -6.07
N GLN A 40 -16.98 30.53 -7.37
CA GLN A 40 -16.79 29.51 -8.40
C GLN A 40 -15.34 29.03 -8.41
N ALA A 41 -14.37 29.93 -8.31
CA ALA A 41 -12.96 29.60 -8.23
C ALA A 41 -12.63 28.79 -6.96
N GLN A 42 -13.19 29.12 -5.81
CA GLN A 42 -13.06 28.31 -4.60
C GLN A 42 -13.66 26.90 -4.77
N LYS A 43 -14.83 26.82 -5.41
CA LYS A 43 -15.45 25.52 -5.69
C LYS A 43 -14.64 24.73 -6.70
N LEU A 44 -14.11 25.39 -7.73
CA LEU A 44 -13.23 24.80 -8.72
C LEU A 44 -11.94 24.25 -8.08
N ALA A 45 -11.29 25.02 -7.20
CA ALA A 45 -10.12 24.58 -6.45
C ALA A 45 -10.39 23.29 -5.65
N LYS A 46 -11.56 23.23 -4.99
CA LYS A 46 -12.00 22.01 -4.27
C LYS A 46 -12.23 20.82 -5.19
N LEU A 47 -12.85 21.05 -6.36
CA LEU A 47 -13.10 20.00 -7.34
C LEU A 47 -11.80 19.49 -7.98
N LEU A 48 -10.87 20.40 -8.28
CA LEU A 48 -9.55 20.12 -8.81
C LEU A 48 -8.55 19.64 -7.73
N ARG A 49 -8.95 19.71 -6.46
CA ARG A 49 -8.11 19.31 -5.30
C ARG A 49 -6.77 20.02 -5.23
N VAL A 50 -6.78 21.28 -5.57
CA VAL A 50 -5.60 22.14 -5.46
C VAL A 50 -5.86 23.27 -4.46
N PRO A 51 -4.84 23.77 -3.76
CA PRO A 51 -4.95 25.00 -3.01
C PRO A 51 -5.49 26.12 -3.88
N PHE A 52 -6.37 26.96 -3.32
CA PHE A 52 -7.01 28.03 -4.10
C PHE A 52 -5.99 28.93 -4.82
N GLY A 53 -4.87 29.25 -4.18
CA GLY A 53 -3.79 30.04 -4.76
C GLY A 53 -3.16 29.40 -6.01
N TYR A 54 -3.18 28.08 -6.13
CA TYR A 54 -2.61 27.36 -7.26
C TYR A 54 -3.35 27.60 -8.58
N LEU A 55 -4.62 27.99 -8.53
CA LEU A 55 -5.36 28.33 -9.74
C LEU A 55 -4.81 29.55 -10.48
N PHE A 56 -3.99 30.37 -9.81
CA PHE A 56 -3.35 31.58 -10.34
C PHE A 56 -1.95 31.36 -10.86
N LEU A 57 -1.38 30.17 -10.65
CA LEU A 57 -0.07 29.83 -11.20
C LEU A 57 -0.16 29.53 -12.69
N GLU A 58 0.82 29.97 -13.46
CA GLU A 58 0.95 29.68 -14.89
C GLU A 58 1.29 28.22 -15.13
N GLU A 59 2.18 27.66 -14.32
CA GLU A 59 2.65 26.29 -14.32
C GLU A 59 2.29 25.59 -13.02
N PRO A 60 2.14 24.24 -13.01
CA PRO A 60 1.99 23.50 -11.78
C PRO A 60 3.21 23.75 -10.89
N PRO A 61 3.03 23.89 -9.57
CA PRO A 61 4.17 23.84 -8.67
C PRO A 61 4.88 22.50 -8.82
N ASP A 62 6.19 22.53 -8.70
CA ASP A 62 6.99 21.31 -8.66
C ASP A 62 6.76 20.64 -7.30
N GLU A 63 5.72 19.79 -7.25
CA GLU A 63 5.36 19.04 -6.06
C GLU A 63 6.05 17.68 -6.18
N GLU A 64 7.30 17.62 -5.76
CA GLU A 64 7.98 16.33 -5.57
C GLU A 64 7.23 15.50 -4.54
N VAL A 65 7.06 14.22 -4.82
CA VAL A 65 6.58 13.26 -3.83
C VAL A 65 7.74 13.01 -2.87
N PRO A 66 7.57 13.18 -1.55
CA PRO A 66 8.70 13.17 -0.60
C PRO A 66 9.21 11.75 -0.28
N ILE A 67 8.86 10.76 -1.10
CA ILE A 67 9.40 9.39 -1.05
C ILE A 67 9.84 8.96 -2.45
N PRO A 68 10.90 8.14 -2.58
CA PRO A 68 11.36 7.61 -3.86
C PRO A 68 10.26 6.87 -4.61
N ASP A 69 10.29 6.92 -5.93
CA ASP A 69 9.34 6.21 -6.80
C ASP A 69 10.09 5.12 -7.57
N PHE A 70 9.91 3.87 -7.18
CA PHE A 70 10.52 2.69 -7.79
C PHE A 70 9.61 1.98 -8.78
N ARG A 71 8.42 2.53 -9.09
CA ARG A 71 7.50 1.91 -10.05
C ARG A 71 8.14 1.79 -11.42
N ARG A 72 8.06 0.59 -12.00
CA ARG A 72 8.69 0.26 -13.30
C ARG A 72 7.94 0.88 -14.48
N HIS A 73 6.62 0.89 -14.42
CA HIS A 73 5.74 1.38 -15.46
C HIS A 73 4.69 2.33 -14.88
N PRO A 74 5.10 3.53 -14.42
CA PRO A 74 4.12 4.47 -13.94
C PRO A 74 3.15 4.80 -15.08
N THR A 75 1.86 4.66 -14.83
CA THR A 75 0.79 5.01 -15.79
C THR A 75 0.83 6.50 -16.16
N SER A 76 1.56 7.30 -15.38
CA SER A 76 1.95 8.68 -15.69
C SER A 76 3.29 8.98 -15.01
N THR A 77 4.07 9.88 -15.57
CA THR A 77 5.34 10.39 -15.01
C THR A 77 5.16 11.04 -13.63
N ASN A 78 3.94 11.43 -13.27
CA ASN A 78 3.60 12.01 -11.97
C ASN A 78 2.53 11.17 -11.27
N PRO A 79 2.70 10.87 -9.97
CA PRO A 79 1.67 10.22 -9.16
C PRO A 79 0.35 10.98 -9.20
N SER A 80 -0.77 10.24 -9.20
CA SER A 80 -2.10 10.84 -9.16
C SER A 80 -2.31 11.67 -7.89
N LEU A 81 -3.29 12.56 -7.92
CA LEU A 81 -3.68 13.30 -6.71
C LEU A 81 -4.16 12.38 -5.58
N ASP A 82 -4.72 11.22 -5.92
CA ASP A 82 -5.19 10.24 -4.94
C ASP A 82 -4.01 9.58 -4.23
N LEU A 83 -2.97 9.16 -4.96
CA LEU A 83 -1.75 8.61 -4.40
C LEU A 83 -0.99 9.66 -3.54
N ARG A 84 -0.88 10.90 -4.02
CA ARG A 84 -0.26 12.00 -3.25
C ARG A 84 -0.98 12.29 -1.93
N ASP A 85 -2.32 12.30 -1.96
CA ASP A 85 -3.14 12.49 -0.76
C ASP A 85 -2.93 11.35 0.26
N VAL A 86 -2.77 10.11 -0.22
CA VAL A 86 -2.47 8.94 0.63
C VAL A 86 -1.09 9.08 1.24
N ILE A 87 -0.06 9.36 0.46
CA ILE A 87 1.31 9.53 0.95
C ILE A 87 1.37 10.65 2.00
N SER A 88 0.77 11.80 1.71
CA SER A 88 0.71 12.92 2.66
C SER A 88 -0.02 12.58 3.96
N ASP A 89 -1.05 11.73 3.90
CA ASP A 89 -1.78 11.26 5.09
C ASP A 89 -0.93 10.29 5.91
N VAL A 90 -0.21 9.39 5.25
CA VAL A 90 0.69 8.42 5.90
C VAL A 90 1.88 9.13 6.55
N LEU A 91 2.55 10.05 5.84
CA LEU A 91 3.66 10.82 6.38
C LEU A 91 3.28 11.61 7.62
N ARG A 92 2.11 12.30 7.61
CA ARG A 92 1.64 13.02 8.79
C ARG A 92 1.43 12.12 10.00
N LYS A 93 0.96 10.88 9.79
CA LYS A 93 0.76 9.89 10.86
C LYS A 93 2.09 9.33 11.35
N GLN A 94 3.01 9.10 10.42
CA GLN A 94 4.36 8.66 10.71
C GLN A 94 5.13 9.72 11.52
N ASP A 95 5.05 10.99 11.12
CA ASP A 95 5.70 12.09 11.82
C ASP A 95 5.22 12.16 13.29
N TRP A 96 3.89 12.12 13.51
CA TRP A 96 3.34 12.09 14.86
C TRP A 96 3.85 10.87 15.65
N TYR A 97 3.87 9.69 15.07
CA TYR A 97 4.31 8.47 15.74
C TYR A 97 5.81 8.49 16.05
N ARG A 98 6.61 9.05 15.14
CA ARG A 98 8.04 9.25 15.31
C ARG A 98 8.32 10.20 16.49
N GLU A 99 7.67 11.36 16.52
CA GLU A 99 7.77 12.32 17.62
C GLU A 99 7.38 11.67 18.95
N HIS A 100 6.26 10.97 18.98
CA HIS A 100 5.76 10.26 20.16
C HIS A 100 6.75 9.22 20.71
N ARG A 101 7.47 8.48 19.86
CA ARG A 101 8.51 7.54 20.29
C ARG A 101 9.76 8.26 20.80
N VAL A 102 10.18 9.33 20.12
CA VAL A 102 11.34 10.13 20.52
C VAL A 102 11.09 10.79 21.88
N GLU A 103 9.91 11.34 22.15
CA GLU A 103 9.54 11.93 23.43
C GLU A 103 9.54 10.91 24.60
N ARG A 104 9.43 9.62 24.29
CA ARG A 104 9.49 8.51 25.26
C ARG A 104 10.86 7.85 25.37
N ASP A 105 11.88 8.43 24.75
CA ASP A 105 13.24 7.90 24.71
C ASP A 105 13.27 6.42 24.23
N GLU A 106 12.35 6.04 23.29
CA GLU A 106 12.35 4.71 22.71
C GLU A 106 13.52 4.53 21.74
N GLU A 107 14.12 3.33 21.75
CA GLU A 107 15.25 3.02 20.89
C GLU A 107 14.83 2.84 19.40
N PRO A 108 15.70 3.18 18.45
CA PRO A 108 15.50 2.88 17.05
C PRO A 108 15.32 1.37 16.81
N ILE A 109 14.57 1.04 15.77
CA ILE A 109 14.33 -0.36 15.38
C ILE A 109 15.53 -0.88 14.61
N GLU A 110 16.24 -1.85 15.19
CA GLU A 110 17.56 -2.31 14.73
C GLU A 110 17.57 -2.98 13.36
N PHE A 111 16.45 -3.56 12.91
CA PHE A 111 16.41 -4.26 11.62
C PHE A 111 16.22 -3.32 10.42
N VAL A 112 15.86 -2.06 10.65
CA VAL A 112 15.70 -1.09 9.55
C VAL A 112 17.07 -0.76 8.97
N GLY A 113 17.28 -1.11 7.70
CA GLY A 113 18.55 -0.92 7.02
C GLY A 113 19.68 -1.84 7.48
N ARG A 114 19.34 -2.99 8.09
CA ARG A 114 20.30 -3.99 8.55
C ARG A 114 21.08 -4.62 7.40
N PHE A 115 20.49 -4.71 6.20
CA PHE A 115 21.05 -5.31 5.00
C PHE A 115 21.11 -4.31 3.84
N THR A 116 21.68 -4.76 2.72
CA THR A 116 21.71 -4.02 1.46
C THR A 116 21.15 -4.88 0.33
N SER A 117 20.85 -4.30 -0.84
CA SER A 117 20.43 -5.05 -2.03
C SER A 117 21.47 -6.01 -2.60
N GLY A 118 22.70 -5.98 -2.09
CA GLY A 118 23.74 -6.96 -2.42
C GLY A 118 23.88 -8.12 -1.42
N SER A 119 23.02 -8.18 -0.39
CA SER A 119 23.02 -9.25 0.61
C SER A 119 22.45 -10.56 0.04
N ASP A 120 22.75 -11.69 0.68
CA ASP A 120 22.16 -12.97 0.30
C ASP A 120 20.64 -12.97 0.61
N ILE A 121 19.84 -13.26 -0.41
CA ILE A 121 18.36 -13.23 -0.36
C ILE A 121 17.83 -14.13 0.75
N ARG A 122 18.39 -15.32 0.89
CA ARG A 122 17.94 -16.31 1.88
C ARG A 122 18.28 -15.84 3.29
N VAL A 123 19.44 -15.24 3.49
CA VAL A 123 19.83 -14.68 4.80
C VAL A 123 18.90 -13.57 5.21
N VAL A 124 18.51 -12.68 4.29
CA VAL A 124 17.56 -11.59 4.57
C VAL A 124 16.16 -12.15 4.86
N ALA A 125 15.68 -13.09 4.05
CA ALA A 125 14.39 -13.73 4.26
C ALA A 125 14.31 -14.46 5.62
N ASP A 126 15.35 -15.19 6.01
CA ASP A 126 15.43 -15.89 7.29
C ASP A 126 15.49 -14.92 8.48
N ASP A 127 16.19 -13.78 8.36
CA ASP A 127 16.21 -12.73 9.37
C ASP A 127 14.83 -12.10 9.56
N ILE A 128 14.11 -11.81 8.46
CA ILE A 128 12.71 -11.34 8.52
C ILE A 128 11.83 -12.38 9.20
N ARG A 129 11.90 -13.65 8.82
CA ARG A 129 11.10 -14.74 9.43
C ARG A 129 11.33 -14.85 10.92
N SER A 130 12.60 -14.83 11.33
CA SER A 130 13.00 -14.92 12.73
C SER A 130 12.54 -13.71 13.54
N THR A 131 12.75 -12.50 13.01
CA THR A 131 12.37 -11.24 13.68
C THR A 131 10.86 -11.13 13.89
N LEU A 132 10.07 -11.61 12.93
CA LEU A 132 8.61 -11.54 12.96
C LEU A 132 7.94 -12.75 13.63
N ASP A 133 8.68 -13.77 14.09
CA ASP A 133 8.10 -15.06 14.50
C ASP A 133 7.07 -15.58 13.46
N PHE A 134 7.49 -15.54 12.19
CA PHE A 134 6.60 -15.76 11.05
C PHE A 134 5.89 -17.11 11.09
N GLU A 135 6.55 -18.15 11.61
CA GLU A 135 5.99 -19.51 11.72
C GLU A 135 4.71 -19.54 12.58
N THR A 136 4.62 -18.64 13.56
CA THR A 136 3.43 -18.52 14.41
C THR A 136 2.22 -17.95 13.64
N ALA A 137 2.47 -17.11 12.60
CA ALA A 137 1.42 -16.59 11.73
C ALA A 137 0.92 -17.62 10.71
N VAL A 138 1.79 -18.57 10.31
CA VAL A 138 1.48 -19.58 9.28
C VAL A 138 0.72 -20.74 9.88
N ARG A 139 -0.61 -20.75 9.69
CA ARG A 139 -1.48 -21.89 10.00
C ARG A 139 -2.16 -22.37 8.71
N PRO A 140 -1.78 -23.52 8.16
CA PRO A 140 -2.29 -24.00 6.86
C PRO A 140 -3.82 -24.13 6.77
N GLU A 141 -4.48 -24.36 7.88
CA GLU A 141 -5.94 -24.55 7.96
C GLU A 141 -6.74 -23.24 8.13
N SER A 142 -6.04 -22.09 8.25
CA SER A 142 -6.70 -20.81 8.46
C SER A 142 -7.24 -20.25 7.12
N PRO A 143 -8.37 -19.52 7.12
CA PRO A 143 -8.77 -18.74 5.95
C PRO A 143 -7.70 -17.72 5.52
N ALA A 144 -7.58 -17.43 4.23
CA ALA A 144 -6.57 -16.51 3.69
C ALA A 144 -6.58 -15.10 4.34
N ASP A 145 -7.76 -14.63 4.74
CA ASP A 145 -7.90 -13.36 5.46
C ASP A 145 -7.38 -13.44 6.91
N ALA A 146 -7.45 -14.61 7.54
CA ALA A 146 -6.89 -14.85 8.86
C ALA A 146 -5.35 -14.86 8.83
N PHE A 147 -4.76 -15.48 7.80
CA PHE A 147 -3.31 -15.44 7.59
C PHE A 147 -2.80 -14.01 7.41
N LEU A 148 -3.42 -13.22 6.50
CA LEU A 148 -3.03 -11.83 6.30
C LEU A 148 -3.16 -11.01 7.61
N ARG A 149 -4.22 -11.22 8.40
CA ARG A 149 -4.35 -10.55 9.71
C ARG A 149 -3.27 -10.95 10.70
N ALA A 150 -2.93 -12.24 10.76
CA ALA A 150 -1.85 -12.73 11.63
C ALA A 150 -0.49 -12.18 11.20
N PHE A 151 -0.19 -12.18 9.91
CA PHE A 151 1.05 -11.62 9.38
C PHE A 151 1.17 -10.12 9.71
N VAL A 152 0.12 -9.34 9.46
CA VAL A 152 0.09 -7.92 9.84
C VAL A 152 0.32 -7.75 11.35
N ALA A 153 -0.29 -8.58 12.20
CA ALA A 153 -0.11 -8.49 13.65
C ALA A 153 1.33 -8.74 14.08
N GLN A 154 2.04 -9.71 13.47
CA GLN A 154 3.46 -9.96 13.74
C GLN A 154 4.34 -8.78 13.29
N VAL A 155 4.06 -8.22 12.12
CA VAL A 155 4.78 -7.04 11.62
C VAL A 155 4.59 -5.84 12.54
N GLU A 156 3.36 -5.59 13.01
CA GLU A 156 3.08 -4.51 13.96
C GLU A 156 3.69 -4.78 15.36
N ALA A 157 3.73 -6.04 15.80
CA ALA A 157 4.40 -6.42 17.05
C ALA A 157 5.90 -6.12 17.02
N ALA A 158 6.55 -6.30 15.85
CA ALA A 158 7.95 -5.95 15.63
C ALA A 158 8.21 -4.43 15.55
N GLY A 159 7.17 -3.59 15.51
CA GLY A 159 7.30 -2.14 15.56
C GLY A 159 7.02 -1.40 14.26
N VAL A 160 6.71 -2.10 13.17
CA VAL A 160 6.37 -1.50 11.86
C VAL A 160 4.89 -1.11 11.86
N LEU A 161 4.57 0.11 11.44
CA LEU A 161 3.19 0.53 11.23
C LEU A 161 2.66 -0.07 9.91
N VAL A 162 1.57 -0.83 9.95
CA VAL A 162 0.95 -1.40 8.74
C VAL A 162 -0.39 -0.75 8.49
N MET A 163 -0.47 0.07 7.45
CA MET A 163 -1.69 0.77 7.03
C MET A 163 -2.27 0.12 5.77
N ARG A 164 -3.54 -0.30 5.81
CA ARG A 164 -4.19 -0.98 4.69
C ARG A 164 -5.47 -0.26 4.31
N ASN A 165 -5.52 0.34 3.14
CA ASN A 165 -6.69 1.08 2.67
C ASN A 165 -6.86 0.96 1.15
N GLY A 166 -8.10 0.83 0.68
CA GLY A 166 -8.45 0.79 -0.75
C GLY A 166 -9.13 2.09 -1.22
N VAL A 167 -9.16 3.13 -0.38
CA VAL A 167 -9.71 4.45 -0.71
C VAL A 167 -8.83 5.54 -0.12
N VAL A 168 -8.93 6.74 -0.65
CA VAL A 168 -8.20 7.89 -0.08
C VAL A 168 -8.79 8.27 1.26
N ARG A 169 -8.06 8.08 2.34
CA ARG A 169 -8.52 8.32 3.73
C ARG A 169 -9.82 7.54 4.03
N GLN A 170 -10.99 8.20 3.97
CA GLN A 170 -12.32 7.61 4.18
C GLN A 170 -13.29 7.95 3.03
N ALA A 171 -12.78 8.50 1.94
CA ALA A 171 -13.58 8.91 0.80
C ALA A 171 -13.89 7.69 -0.09
N THR A 172 -14.99 7.00 0.17
CA THR A 172 -15.42 5.79 -0.56
C THR A 172 -15.65 6.02 -2.06
N ASN A 173 -15.82 7.27 -2.47
CA ASN A 173 -15.89 7.67 -3.88
C ASN A 173 -14.51 7.93 -4.51
N ARG A 174 -13.43 7.68 -3.78
CA ARG A 174 -12.04 7.83 -4.23
C ARG A 174 -11.29 6.51 -4.03
N ALA A 175 -11.68 5.50 -4.82
CA ALA A 175 -11.04 4.21 -4.80
C ALA A 175 -9.60 4.32 -5.33
N LEU A 176 -8.67 3.65 -4.66
CA LEU A 176 -7.29 3.52 -5.11
C LEU A 176 -7.22 2.51 -6.24
N ARG A 177 -6.35 2.77 -7.21
CA ARG A 177 -6.16 1.89 -8.36
C ARG A 177 -4.93 1.02 -8.15
N VAL A 178 -5.13 -0.28 -8.22
CA VAL A 178 -4.05 -1.27 -8.07
C VAL A 178 -3.04 -1.16 -9.21
N GLU A 179 -3.50 -0.73 -10.39
CA GLU A 179 -2.66 -0.51 -11.57
C GLU A 179 -1.72 0.70 -11.42
N GLU A 180 -1.99 1.58 -10.46
CA GLU A 180 -1.12 2.72 -10.19
C GLU A 180 -0.05 2.38 -9.15
N PHE A 181 -0.43 1.69 -8.08
CA PHE A 181 0.48 1.23 -7.04
C PHE A 181 -0.18 0.14 -6.19
N ARG A 182 0.61 -0.79 -5.69
CA ARG A 182 0.18 -1.85 -4.77
C ARG A 182 0.54 -1.56 -3.33
N GLY A 183 1.68 -0.92 -3.10
CA GLY A 183 2.16 -0.52 -1.79
C GLY A 183 3.24 0.53 -1.85
N PHE A 184 3.69 0.92 -0.67
CA PHE A 184 4.92 1.68 -0.46
C PHE A 184 5.38 1.53 0.98
N SER A 185 6.67 1.77 1.21
CA SER A 185 7.26 1.74 2.53
C SER A 185 8.06 3.01 2.85
N ILE A 186 8.21 3.29 4.13
CA ILE A 186 9.06 4.33 4.66
C ILE A 186 10.01 3.67 5.65
N ALA A 187 11.29 3.59 5.28
CA ALA A 187 12.32 2.93 6.08
C ALA A 187 12.96 3.92 7.07
N ASP A 188 12.16 4.38 8.03
CA ASP A 188 12.62 5.23 9.12
C ASP A 188 12.87 4.37 10.38
N PRO A 189 14.06 4.41 11.01
CA PRO A 189 14.36 3.57 12.16
C PRO A 189 13.47 3.82 13.39
N MET A 190 12.92 5.03 13.53
CA MET A 190 12.02 5.35 14.65
C MET A 190 10.56 5.02 14.34
N ALA A 191 10.16 5.11 13.09
CA ALA A 191 8.76 4.92 12.67
C ALA A 191 8.66 4.29 11.28
N PRO A 192 9.09 3.03 11.11
CA PRO A 192 8.94 2.36 9.81
C PRO A 192 7.47 2.13 9.50
N VAL A 193 7.09 2.36 8.24
CA VAL A 193 5.72 2.25 7.77
C VAL A 193 5.65 1.39 6.52
N VAL A 194 4.65 0.52 6.45
CA VAL A 194 4.19 -0.13 5.23
C VAL A 194 2.76 0.29 4.95
N PHE A 195 2.51 0.78 3.75
CA PHE A 195 1.17 0.98 3.22
C PHE A 195 0.86 -0.09 2.17
N VAL A 196 -0.30 -0.74 2.28
CA VAL A 196 -0.79 -1.74 1.31
C VAL A 196 -2.13 -1.30 0.74
N ASN A 197 -2.25 -1.29 -0.59
CA ASN A 197 -3.51 -1.01 -1.28
C ASN A 197 -4.49 -2.18 -1.08
N ASN A 198 -5.48 -1.98 -0.22
CA ASN A 198 -6.48 -2.98 0.14
C ASN A 198 -7.54 -3.24 -0.96
N ALA A 199 -7.45 -2.56 -2.11
CA ALA A 199 -8.28 -2.87 -3.27
C ALA A 199 -7.83 -4.18 -3.97
N ASP A 200 -6.61 -4.64 -3.69
CA ASP A 200 -6.07 -5.89 -4.22
C ASP A 200 -6.54 -7.13 -3.44
N SER A 201 -6.37 -8.31 -4.02
CA SER A 201 -6.69 -9.60 -3.38
C SER A 201 -5.85 -9.83 -2.11
N ASN A 202 -6.35 -10.64 -1.17
CA ASN A 202 -5.61 -10.96 0.05
C ASN A 202 -4.23 -11.58 -0.23
N ALA A 203 -4.13 -12.46 -1.23
CA ALA A 203 -2.86 -13.07 -1.62
C ALA A 203 -1.87 -12.05 -2.20
N ALA A 204 -2.36 -11.09 -2.98
CA ALA A 204 -1.52 -10.00 -3.49
C ALA A 204 -1.09 -9.06 -2.36
N GLN A 205 -1.99 -8.75 -1.40
CA GLN A 205 -1.63 -7.96 -0.22
C GLN A 205 -0.57 -8.64 0.65
N VAL A 206 -0.60 -9.98 0.80
CA VAL A 206 0.44 -10.75 1.49
C VAL A 206 1.79 -10.56 0.81
N PHE A 207 1.83 -10.70 -0.51
CA PHE A 207 3.06 -10.49 -1.28
C PHE A 207 3.57 -9.05 -1.19
N THR A 208 2.68 -8.08 -1.37
CA THR A 208 3.03 -6.66 -1.23
C THR A 208 3.61 -6.36 0.16
N LEU A 209 2.99 -6.87 1.24
CA LEU A 209 3.52 -6.69 2.59
C LEU A 209 4.93 -7.28 2.74
N ALA A 210 5.15 -8.49 2.24
CA ALA A 210 6.48 -9.14 2.27
C ALA A 210 7.53 -8.35 1.47
N HIS A 211 7.15 -7.82 0.30
CA HIS A 211 8.00 -6.99 -0.54
C HIS A 211 8.38 -5.67 0.15
N GLU A 212 7.41 -4.98 0.74
CA GLU A 212 7.67 -3.72 1.46
C GLU A 212 8.52 -3.93 2.72
N LEU A 213 8.42 -5.10 3.37
CA LEU A 213 9.33 -5.47 4.45
C LEU A 213 10.78 -5.62 3.97
N ALA A 214 11.00 -6.20 2.79
CA ALA A 214 12.35 -6.27 2.22
C ALA A 214 12.95 -4.87 2.02
N HIS A 215 12.16 -3.90 1.53
CA HIS A 215 12.58 -2.50 1.44
C HIS A 215 12.97 -1.91 2.81
N ILE A 216 12.21 -2.20 3.86
CA ILE A 216 12.54 -1.74 5.23
C ILE A 216 13.85 -2.37 5.69
N TRP A 217 14.07 -3.69 5.47
CA TRP A 217 15.29 -4.39 5.88
C TRP A 217 16.55 -3.88 5.19
N ILE A 218 16.44 -3.36 3.96
CA ILE A 218 17.56 -2.71 3.26
C ILE A 218 17.62 -1.19 3.44
N GLY A 219 16.71 -0.60 4.23
CA GLY A 219 16.71 0.83 4.51
C GLY A 219 16.34 1.72 3.31
N GLN A 220 15.63 1.18 2.32
CA GLN A 220 15.29 1.88 1.08
C GLN A 220 13.78 1.83 0.80
N GLY A 221 13.03 2.66 1.53
CA GLY A 221 11.60 2.79 1.31
C GLY A 221 11.24 3.63 0.09
N GLY A 222 10.10 3.36 -0.54
CA GLY A 222 9.60 4.08 -1.69
C GLY A 222 8.27 3.52 -2.19
N ILE A 223 7.74 4.10 -3.28
CA ILE A 223 6.54 3.59 -3.97
C ILE A 223 6.96 2.43 -4.86
N SER A 224 6.33 1.28 -4.69
CA SER A 224 6.62 0.06 -5.45
C SER A 224 5.39 -0.43 -6.25
N ASP A 225 5.64 -1.19 -7.30
CA ASP A 225 4.60 -1.91 -8.04
C ASP A 225 4.34 -3.31 -7.45
N ALA A 226 5.26 -3.85 -6.65
CA ALA A 226 5.23 -5.19 -6.07
C ALA A 226 4.64 -6.24 -7.05
N ASP A 227 5.08 -6.21 -8.32
CA ASP A 227 4.55 -7.08 -9.35
C ASP A 227 5.27 -8.43 -9.33
N VAL A 228 4.53 -9.48 -9.02
CA VAL A 228 5.01 -10.87 -8.99
C VAL A 228 5.54 -11.33 -10.36
N THR A 229 5.25 -10.59 -11.44
CA THR A 229 5.35 -11.13 -12.79
C THR A 229 6.64 -10.85 -13.53
N ILE A 230 7.48 -9.92 -13.08
CA ILE A 230 8.54 -9.44 -13.95
C ILE A 230 9.93 -9.54 -13.30
N GLY A 231 10.66 -10.60 -13.69
CA GLY A 231 12.10 -10.56 -13.88
C GLY A 231 12.32 -10.14 -15.34
N GLY A 232 12.56 -8.87 -15.63
CA GLY A 232 12.78 -8.36 -16.98
C GLY A 232 13.93 -7.36 -16.98
N GLU A 233 14.69 -7.34 -18.05
CA GLU A 233 15.74 -6.33 -18.32
C GLU A 233 15.17 -4.92 -18.12
N GLY A 234 15.63 -4.20 -17.08
CA GLY A 234 15.23 -2.82 -16.79
C GLY A 234 14.59 -2.58 -15.42
N SER A 235 14.43 -3.60 -14.57
CA SER A 235 14.12 -3.37 -13.16
C SER A 235 15.40 -2.90 -12.45
N GLY A 236 15.28 -1.85 -11.64
CA GLY A 236 16.38 -1.52 -10.74
C GLY A 236 16.71 -2.72 -9.84
N ASP A 237 17.97 -2.99 -9.60
CA ASP A 237 18.45 -4.13 -8.80
C ASP A 237 17.72 -4.28 -7.45
N ILE A 238 17.18 -3.17 -6.91
CA ILE A 238 16.47 -3.11 -5.63
C ILE A 238 15.09 -3.79 -5.71
N GLU A 239 14.28 -3.48 -6.72
CA GLU A 239 12.92 -4.05 -6.89
C GLU A 239 12.98 -5.57 -7.12
N GLU A 240 13.94 -6.02 -7.93
CA GLU A 240 14.15 -7.44 -8.17
C GLU A 240 14.59 -8.15 -6.90
N PHE A 241 15.55 -7.59 -6.19
CA PHE A 241 15.99 -8.08 -4.88
C PHE A 241 14.82 -8.19 -3.88
N CYS A 242 14.02 -7.15 -3.72
CA CYS A 242 12.86 -7.16 -2.80
C CYS A 242 11.80 -8.18 -3.20
N ASN A 243 11.58 -8.37 -4.51
CA ASN A 243 10.70 -9.42 -5.02
C ASN A 243 11.22 -10.83 -4.72
N GLU A 244 12.52 -11.05 -4.83
CA GLU A 244 13.15 -12.34 -4.52
C GLU A 244 13.14 -12.64 -3.02
N VAL A 245 13.44 -11.63 -2.19
CA VAL A 245 13.34 -11.76 -0.73
C VAL A 245 11.89 -12.06 -0.32
N ALA A 246 10.89 -11.36 -0.88
CA ALA A 246 9.48 -11.64 -0.61
C ALA A 246 9.09 -13.07 -1.03
N GLY A 247 9.61 -13.53 -2.16
CA GLY A 247 9.45 -14.91 -2.63
C GLY A 247 9.99 -15.93 -1.65
N GLU A 248 11.24 -15.79 -1.22
CA GLU A 248 11.90 -16.70 -0.29
C GLU A 248 11.29 -16.62 1.13
N LEU A 249 10.88 -15.42 1.57
CA LEU A 249 10.18 -15.23 2.84
C LEU A 249 8.88 -16.03 2.92
N LEU A 250 8.06 -15.95 1.88
CA LEU A 250 6.73 -16.58 1.86
C LEU A 250 6.77 -18.06 1.43
N LEU A 251 7.71 -18.42 0.56
CA LEU A 251 7.85 -19.74 -0.05
C LEU A 251 9.32 -20.17 -0.08
N PRO A 252 9.91 -20.54 1.06
CA PRO A 252 11.30 -20.98 1.10
C PRO A 252 11.57 -22.11 0.11
N TRP A 253 12.54 -21.91 -0.80
CA TRP A 253 12.84 -22.87 -1.85
C TRP A 253 13.21 -24.26 -1.30
N ALA A 254 13.91 -24.29 -0.18
CA ALA A 254 14.29 -25.55 0.46
C ALA A 254 13.07 -26.46 0.73
N ALA A 255 11.96 -25.86 1.25
CA ALA A 255 10.72 -26.60 1.52
C ALA A 255 9.93 -26.88 0.23
N MET A 256 9.91 -25.93 -0.71
CA MET A 256 9.21 -26.07 -1.99
C MET A 256 9.84 -27.13 -2.91
N SER A 257 11.16 -27.14 -3.00
CA SER A 257 11.90 -28.05 -3.91
C SER A 257 11.62 -29.53 -3.61
N GLU A 258 11.52 -29.89 -2.34
CA GLU A 258 11.19 -31.26 -1.93
C GLU A 258 9.76 -31.62 -2.32
N ARG A 259 8.80 -30.74 -2.02
CA ARG A 259 7.38 -30.93 -2.40
C ARG A 259 7.20 -31.00 -3.92
N TRP A 260 7.96 -30.19 -4.67
CA TRP A 260 7.96 -30.22 -6.14
C TRP A 260 8.48 -31.54 -6.70
N ARG A 261 9.57 -32.09 -6.14
CA ARG A 261 10.12 -33.39 -6.56
C ARG A 261 9.16 -34.55 -6.30
N GLN A 262 8.39 -34.48 -5.22
CA GLN A 262 7.42 -35.49 -4.81
C GLN A 262 6.03 -35.29 -5.41
N ARG A 263 5.85 -34.26 -6.27
CA ARG A 263 4.51 -33.94 -6.80
C ARG A 263 3.89 -35.09 -7.58
N THR A 264 2.59 -35.22 -7.43
CA THR A 264 1.74 -36.06 -8.26
C THR A 264 0.81 -35.15 -9.07
N GLY A 265 0.72 -35.35 -10.38
CA GLY A 265 -0.12 -34.51 -11.25
C GLY A 265 0.62 -33.42 -12.01
N GLY A 266 -0.17 -32.61 -12.72
CA GLY A 266 0.33 -31.51 -13.56
C GLY A 266 0.83 -30.30 -12.78
N PHE A 267 1.57 -29.44 -13.45
CA PHE A 267 2.09 -28.21 -12.92
C PHE A 267 1.00 -27.29 -12.36
N GLU A 268 -0.07 -27.07 -13.12
CA GLU A 268 -1.16 -26.14 -12.79
C GLU A 268 -1.94 -26.61 -11.55
N ASP A 269 -2.26 -27.91 -11.47
CA ASP A 269 -2.97 -28.50 -10.33
C ASP A 269 -2.12 -28.38 -9.06
N TRP A 270 -0.84 -28.73 -9.16
CA TRP A 270 0.08 -28.66 -8.04
C TRP A 270 0.24 -27.21 -7.54
N THR A 271 0.43 -26.27 -8.46
CA THR A 271 0.54 -24.82 -8.14
C THR A 271 -0.71 -24.32 -7.41
N SER A 272 -1.88 -24.73 -7.84
CA SER A 272 -3.16 -24.38 -7.21
C SER A 272 -3.31 -24.94 -5.78
N VAL A 273 -2.83 -26.17 -5.55
CA VAL A 273 -2.83 -26.78 -4.20
C VAL A 273 -1.90 -26.02 -3.26
N ILE A 274 -0.66 -25.80 -3.68
CA ILE A 274 0.35 -25.08 -2.86
C ILE A 274 -0.10 -23.65 -2.56
N ALA A 275 -0.59 -22.94 -3.56
CA ALA A 275 -1.07 -21.56 -3.40
C ALA A 275 -2.17 -21.47 -2.33
N ARG A 276 -3.09 -22.43 -2.30
CA ARG A 276 -4.17 -22.48 -1.31
C ARG A 276 -3.65 -22.80 0.09
N GLU A 277 -2.76 -23.78 0.21
CA GLU A 277 -2.19 -24.20 1.51
C GLU A 277 -1.35 -23.08 2.15
N LEU A 278 -0.61 -22.32 1.35
CA LEU A 278 0.31 -21.29 1.83
C LEU A 278 -0.26 -19.89 1.73
N HIS A 279 -1.53 -19.75 1.33
CA HIS A 279 -2.24 -18.46 1.23
C HIS A 279 -1.58 -17.41 0.32
N VAL A 280 -0.87 -17.87 -0.70
CA VAL A 280 -0.22 -17.06 -1.72
C VAL A 280 -0.93 -17.17 -3.07
N SER A 281 -0.54 -16.36 -4.06
CA SER A 281 -1.10 -16.49 -5.41
C SER A 281 -0.48 -17.68 -6.15
N THR A 282 -1.23 -18.27 -7.08
CA THR A 282 -0.74 -19.30 -8.00
C THR A 282 0.44 -18.80 -8.82
N VAL A 283 0.41 -17.53 -9.23
CA VAL A 283 1.49 -16.87 -9.97
C VAL A 283 2.77 -16.78 -9.15
N MET A 284 2.65 -16.54 -7.84
CA MET A 284 3.82 -16.50 -6.96
C MET A 284 4.50 -17.87 -6.83
N VAL A 285 3.70 -18.94 -6.71
CA VAL A 285 4.23 -20.32 -6.70
C VAL A 285 4.93 -20.64 -8.03
N ALA A 286 4.30 -20.29 -9.14
CA ALA A 286 4.86 -20.48 -10.49
C ALA A 286 6.17 -19.68 -10.67
N ARG A 287 6.23 -18.45 -10.14
CA ARG A 287 7.43 -17.63 -10.18
C ARG A 287 8.60 -18.27 -9.42
N GLN A 288 8.38 -18.77 -8.20
CA GLN A 288 9.41 -19.49 -7.44
C GLN A 288 9.95 -20.69 -8.21
N LEU A 289 9.07 -21.46 -8.86
CA LEU A 289 9.50 -22.58 -9.70
C LEU A 289 10.35 -22.10 -10.89
N TRP A 290 9.98 -21.01 -11.54
CA TRP A 290 10.74 -20.45 -12.65
C TRP A 290 12.09 -19.87 -12.19
N GLN A 291 12.14 -19.10 -11.11
CA GLN A 291 13.39 -18.53 -10.56
C GLN A 291 14.42 -19.59 -10.20
N HIS A 292 13.96 -20.76 -9.78
CA HIS A 292 14.79 -21.91 -9.45
C HIS A 292 14.91 -22.95 -10.58
N GLU A 293 14.60 -22.55 -11.83
CA GLU A 293 14.76 -23.38 -13.03
C GLU A 293 13.96 -24.72 -12.99
N ALA A 294 12.95 -24.83 -12.12
CA ALA A 294 12.07 -25.99 -12.01
C ALA A 294 11.01 -26.06 -13.13
N ILE A 295 10.70 -24.92 -13.72
CA ILE A 295 9.93 -24.76 -14.97
C ILE A 295 10.68 -23.75 -15.86
N ASP A 296 10.44 -23.83 -17.17
CA ASP A 296 11.04 -22.89 -18.09
C ASP A 296 10.25 -21.56 -18.19
N ARG A 297 10.86 -20.56 -18.86
CA ARG A 297 10.29 -19.25 -19.04
C ARG A 297 8.95 -19.28 -19.76
N GLN A 298 8.84 -20.11 -20.80
CA GLN A 298 7.63 -20.20 -21.62
C GLN A 298 6.46 -20.75 -20.79
N GLN A 299 6.70 -21.81 -20.00
CA GLN A 299 5.70 -22.39 -19.10
C GLN A 299 5.19 -21.37 -18.09
N PHE A 300 6.09 -20.55 -17.52
CA PHE A 300 5.71 -19.49 -16.59
C PHE A 300 4.83 -18.43 -17.26
N PHE A 301 5.23 -17.91 -18.44
CA PHE A 301 4.49 -16.84 -19.11
C PHE A 301 3.14 -17.31 -19.66
N ASP A 302 3.04 -18.53 -20.19
CA ASP A 302 1.77 -19.11 -20.64
C ASP A 302 0.79 -19.26 -19.46
N PHE A 303 1.29 -19.74 -18.33
CA PHE A 303 0.51 -19.83 -17.10
C PHE A 303 0.04 -18.46 -16.59
N TYR A 304 0.94 -17.48 -16.58
CA TYR A 304 0.63 -16.12 -16.15
C TYR A 304 -0.48 -15.48 -17.01
N GLU A 305 -0.37 -15.56 -18.33
CA GLU A 305 -1.39 -15.00 -19.23
C GLU A 305 -2.76 -15.69 -19.03
N HIS A 306 -2.77 -17.00 -18.79
CA HIS A 306 -3.99 -17.74 -18.44
C HIS A 306 -4.61 -17.24 -17.13
N GLU A 307 -3.82 -17.12 -16.07
CA GLU A 307 -4.28 -16.62 -14.77
C GLU A 307 -4.79 -15.18 -14.86
N LYS A 308 -4.12 -14.30 -15.61
CA LYS A 308 -4.52 -12.91 -15.83
C LYS A 308 -5.91 -12.80 -16.49
N GLN A 309 -6.21 -13.65 -17.45
CA GLN A 309 -7.54 -13.71 -18.07
C GLN A 309 -8.63 -14.14 -17.07
N ASN A 310 -8.31 -15.06 -16.15
CA ASN A 310 -9.21 -15.51 -15.11
C ASN A 310 -9.49 -14.43 -14.05
N TRP A 311 -8.54 -13.55 -13.75
CA TRP A 311 -8.71 -12.47 -12.77
C TRP A 311 -9.66 -11.37 -13.26
N THR A 312 -9.60 -11.00 -14.53
CA THR A 312 -10.49 -9.98 -15.10
C THR A 312 -11.97 -10.36 -15.02
N SER A 313 -12.27 -11.66 -14.90
CA SER A 313 -13.64 -12.19 -14.77
C SER A 313 -14.19 -12.19 -13.33
N LYS A 314 -13.36 -12.01 -12.31
CA LYS A 314 -13.71 -12.15 -10.88
C LYS A 314 -13.61 -10.84 -10.09
N GLN A 315 -14.12 -9.72 -10.60
CA GLN A 315 -14.24 -8.51 -9.77
C GLN A 315 -15.24 -8.74 -8.64
N SER A 316 -14.74 -8.83 -7.41
CA SER A 316 -15.57 -8.97 -6.21
C SER A 316 -16.20 -7.62 -5.83
N THR A 317 -17.51 -7.59 -5.69
CA THR A 317 -18.24 -6.51 -5.05
C THR A 317 -17.98 -6.56 -3.55
N SER A 318 -17.16 -5.64 -3.01
CA SER A 318 -16.98 -5.53 -1.57
C SER A 318 -18.26 -4.96 -0.93
N THR A 319 -18.89 -5.73 -0.07
CA THR A 319 -19.95 -5.25 0.84
C THR A 319 -19.31 -4.39 1.93
N GLY A 320 -19.89 -3.20 2.20
CA GLY A 320 -19.40 -2.24 3.18
C GLY A 320 -19.18 -2.85 4.57
N GLY A 321 -17.96 -2.73 5.07
CA GLY A 321 -17.56 -3.23 6.38
C GLY A 321 -17.95 -2.28 7.54
N ASN A 322 -17.88 -2.80 8.78
CA ASN A 322 -18.07 -2.01 9.99
C ASN A 322 -16.95 -0.96 10.12
N TYR A 323 -17.35 0.31 10.21
CA TYR A 323 -16.43 1.45 10.29
C TYR A 323 -15.42 1.34 11.44
N TYR A 324 -15.83 0.90 12.63
CA TYR A 324 -14.94 0.78 13.81
C TYR A 324 -13.93 -0.35 13.67
N LEU A 325 -14.28 -1.44 13.00
CA LEU A 325 -13.35 -2.53 12.70
C LEU A 325 -12.36 -2.16 11.59
N SER A 326 -12.75 -1.27 10.68
CA SER A 326 -11.89 -0.86 9.56
C SER A 326 -10.94 0.30 9.91
N ALA A 327 -11.22 1.10 10.93
CA ALA A 327 -10.38 2.24 11.30
C ALA A 327 -8.96 1.84 11.76
N PRO A 328 -8.77 0.82 12.64
CA PRO A 328 -7.44 0.33 13.01
C PRO A 328 -6.68 -0.28 11.83
N ILE A 329 -7.38 -0.93 10.89
CA ILE A 329 -6.75 -1.50 9.69
C ILE A 329 -6.19 -0.40 8.79
N ARG A 330 -6.96 0.70 8.59
CA ARG A 330 -6.54 1.82 7.76
C ARG A 330 -5.41 2.64 8.35
N ASN A 331 -5.37 2.74 9.67
CA ASN A 331 -4.45 3.61 10.38
C ASN A 331 -3.25 2.89 10.99
N SER A 332 -3.12 1.56 10.86
CA SER A 332 -2.36 0.68 11.73
C SER A 332 -2.99 0.53 13.12
N ARG A 333 -3.09 -0.70 13.60
CA ARG A 333 -3.60 -0.97 14.96
C ARG A 333 -2.65 -0.38 16.00
N ARG A 334 -1.33 -0.54 15.79
CA ARG A 334 -0.28 -0.01 16.65
C ARG A 334 -0.37 1.51 16.78
N LEU A 335 -0.43 2.24 15.66
CA LEU A 335 -0.60 3.70 15.69
C LEU A 335 -1.89 4.10 16.39
N THR A 336 -3.00 3.42 16.07
CA THR A 336 -4.31 3.72 16.68
C THR A 336 -4.26 3.60 18.19
N GLN A 337 -3.62 2.54 18.70
CA GLN A 337 -3.42 2.31 20.12
C GLN A 337 -2.58 3.41 20.76
N SER A 338 -1.41 3.73 20.19
CA SER A 338 -0.54 4.80 20.72
C SER A 338 -1.23 6.16 20.78
N VAL A 339 -2.06 6.49 19.74
CA VAL A 339 -2.84 7.75 19.75
C VAL A 339 -3.89 7.75 20.86
N LEU A 340 -4.59 6.64 21.10
CA LEU A 340 -5.60 6.54 22.16
C LEU A 340 -4.93 6.63 23.55
N GLU A 341 -3.86 5.89 23.78
CA GLU A 341 -3.07 5.95 25.03
C GLU A 341 -2.54 7.37 25.31
N SER A 342 -2.09 8.09 24.28
CA SER A 342 -1.63 9.48 24.40
C SER A 342 -2.78 10.45 24.73
N VAL A 343 -4.02 10.17 24.26
CA VAL A 343 -5.21 10.94 24.65
C VAL A 343 -5.56 10.71 26.12
N GLU A 344 -5.51 9.47 26.60
CA GLU A 344 -5.74 9.13 28.00
C GLU A 344 -4.72 9.79 28.93
N ALA A 345 -3.44 9.81 28.52
CA ALA A 345 -2.36 10.50 29.20
C ALA A 345 -2.46 12.04 29.13
N SER A 346 -3.45 12.57 28.39
CA SER A 346 -3.61 14.02 28.15
C SER A 346 -2.44 14.69 27.41
N GLU A 347 -1.63 13.92 26.71
CA GLU A 347 -0.50 14.41 25.89
C GLU A 347 -0.99 14.84 24.50
N THR A 348 -1.96 14.12 23.93
CA THR A 348 -2.59 14.46 22.66
C THR A 348 -4.04 14.91 22.86
N SER A 349 -4.43 16.00 22.20
CA SER A 349 -5.80 16.49 22.29
C SER A 349 -6.77 15.56 21.51
N ILE A 350 -8.03 15.44 22.01
CA ILE A 350 -9.11 14.71 21.32
C ILE A 350 -9.28 15.19 19.86
N ARG A 351 -9.06 16.48 19.61
CA ARG A 351 -9.19 17.06 18.26
C ARG A 351 -8.06 16.57 17.34
N GLU A 352 -6.89 16.46 17.85
CA GLU A 352 -5.71 15.98 17.10
C GLU A 352 -5.81 14.49 16.82
N ALA A 353 -6.12 13.67 17.83
CA ALA A 353 -6.40 12.25 17.69
C ALA A 353 -7.50 11.98 16.64
N SER A 354 -8.59 12.76 16.72
CA SER A 354 -9.68 12.73 15.75
C SER A 354 -9.21 13.03 14.31
N ARG A 355 -8.30 13.98 14.16
CA ARG A 355 -7.72 14.35 12.86
C ARG A 355 -6.73 13.29 12.32
N LEU A 356 -5.90 12.73 13.21
CA LEU A 356 -4.94 11.67 12.85
C LEU A 356 -5.65 10.40 12.41
N LEU A 357 -6.57 9.92 13.24
CA LEU A 357 -7.29 8.66 12.98
C LEU A 357 -8.45 8.82 11.98
N GLY A 358 -8.82 10.06 11.65
CA GLY A 358 -9.97 10.34 10.79
C GLY A 358 -11.31 9.93 11.41
N VAL A 359 -11.39 9.85 12.73
CA VAL A 359 -12.58 9.44 13.50
C VAL A 359 -13.20 10.68 14.16
N LYS A 360 -14.52 10.81 14.13
CA LYS A 360 -15.17 11.94 14.82
C LYS A 360 -14.89 11.89 16.32
N PRO A 361 -14.69 13.04 17.01
CA PRO A 361 -14.43 13.09 18.44
C PRO A 361 -15.39 12.22 19.28
N ALA A 362 -16.68 12.28 19.02
CA ALA A 362 -17.70 11.50 19.70
C ALA A 362 -17.61 9.98 19.50
N ASN A 363 -16.77 9.52 18.60
CA ASN A 363 -16.60 8.10 18.28
C ASN A 363 -15.25 7.52 18.73
N LEU A 364 -14.37 8.33 19.34
CA LEU A 364 -13.05 7.84 19.82
C LEU A 364 -13.22 6.79 20.91
N THR A 365 -14.09 7.00 21.89
CA THR A 365 -14.38 6.02 22.95
C THR A 365 -14.89 4.68 22.40
N LYS A 366 -15.76 4.73 21.37
CA LYS A 366 -16.23 3.49 20.72
C LYS A 366 -15.10 2.76 19.95
N LEU A 367 -14.16 3.51 19.38
CA LEU A 367 -12.99 2.94 18.73
C LEU A 367 -12.12 2.23 19.76
N GLU A 368 -11.88 2.87 20.91
CA GLU A 368 -11.13 2.35 22.03
C GLU A 368 -11.74 1.03 22.54
N GLU A 369 -13.04 1.02 22.84
CA GLU A 369 -13.80 -0.18 23.21
C GLU A 369 -13.66 -1.31 22.18
N SER A 370 -13.68 -0.96 20.87
CA SER A 370 -13.55 -1.94 19.78
C SER A 370 -12.14 -2.55 19.66
N MET A 371 -11.14 -1.88 20.23
CA MET A 371 -9.74 -2.34 20.22
C MET A 371 -9.39 -3.18 21.45
N GLY A 372 -10.25 -3.20 22.47
CA GLY A 372 -10.01 -3.87 23.74
C GLY A 372 -8.89 -3.20 24.56
N VAL A 373 -8.71 -1.91 24.36
CA VAL A 373 -7.85 -1.05 25.18
C VAL A 373 -8.75 -0.45 26.25
N GLY A 374 -8.59 -0.85 27.50
CA GLY A 374 -9.40 -0.45 28.63
C GLY A 374 -9.14 -1.34 29.83
#